data_84125474f69c2c2b5b5aa13e6e2f71a9
#
_entry.id   84125474f69c2c2b5b5aa13e6e2f71a9
#
_cell.length_a   1.000
_cell.length_b   1.000
_cell.length_c   1.000
_cell.angle_alpha   90.00
_cell.angle_beta   90.00
_cell.angle_gamma   90.00
#
_symmetry.space_group_name_H-M   'P 1'
#
loop_
_entity.id
_entity.type
_entity.pdbx_description
1 polymer ?
#
loop_
_entity_poly.entity_id
_entity_poly.type
_entity_poly.pdbx_seq_one_letter_code
_entity_poly.pdbx_strand_id
1 'polypeptide(L)'
;MSDKNLKNLRNKIDKIDQDIYRLIQKRAAHAIQIGKIKTKLNPKSSFYKPDRESKIIRNIIESNRKGLLLPDSQIRTIYKELISGCLSLEEVLKVAYLGPEGTHSEAAVINQFGSHVDRMTSSSIDDVFYQVMNDEVSAGVVPVENSSEGVINTTLNCLADSENINIIGEIYLDIDHQLAAGNKFKIDEAFAIASHPQALGQCSKWIERNIGNIKRLEMPSSAVAAQYAKDNKNILCIVNSIAVEKFKLNLVKKNIQDYSENKTRFLVIGKHEVAKTGADKSSFLIQTPNKPGSLMSVLKPFDKRKINLSKIETRPSRGNINSHDFFIYCEGHIKDRKLQLAIEEAINTGAIVRNFGSYPEYI
;
A
#
# COMPACT_ATOMS: atom_id res chain seq x y z
N MET A 1 19.80 -39.71 -23.31
CA MET A 1 18.74 -38.87 -23.93
C MET A 1 18.47 -37.54 -23.17
N SER A 2 18.82 -37.40 -21.90
CA SER A 2 18.45 -36.21 -21.09
C SER A 2 19.22 -34.91 -21.38
N ASP A 3 20.52 -34.99 -21.61
CA ASP A 3 21.40 -33.81 -21.71
C ASP A 3 21.21 -33.01 -23.02
N LYS A 4 21.00 -33.70 -24.15
CA LYS A 4 20.72 -33.07 -25.45
C LYS A 4 19.36 -32.35 -25.45
N ASN A 5 18.35 -32.95 -24.79
CA ASN A 5 17.02 -32.32 -24.64
C ASN A 5 17.06 -31.11 -23.71
N LEU A 6 17.82 -31.19 -22.62
CA LEU A 6 18.00 -30.07 -21.68
C LEU A 6 18.67 -28.88 -22.37
N LYS A 7 19.74 -29.15 -23.15
CA LYS A 7 20.44 -28.11 -23.92
C LYS A 7 19.53 -27.48 -24.97
N ASN A 8 18.69 -28.27 -25.65
CA ASN A 8 17.74 -27.74 -26.64
C ASN A 8 16.68 -26.84 -25.98
N LEU A 9 16.15 -27.23 -24.80
CA LEU A 9 15.18 -26.40 -24.05
C LEU A 9 15.81 -25.10 -23.55
N ARG A 10 17.03 -25.13 -23.05
CA ARG A 10 17.80 -23.92 -22.66
C ARG A 10 17.97 -22.97 -23.83
N ASN A 11 18.39 -23.48 -25.01
CA ASN A 11 18.50 -22.65 -26.20
C ASN A 11 17.18 -22.01 -26.66
N LYS A 12 16.03 -22.67 -26.40
CA LYS A 12 14.71 -22.09 -26.67
C LYS A 12 14.40 -20.98 -25.69
N ILE A 13 14.72 -21.15 -24.40
CA ILE A 13 14.56 -20.12 -23.38
C ILE A 13 15.43 -18.90 -23.73
N ASP A 14 16.70 -19.11 -24.09
CA ASP A 14 17.62 -18.02 -24.47
C ASP A 14 17.05 -17.16 -25.62
N LYS A 15 16.39 -17.79 -26.60
CA LYS A 15 15.71 -17.06 -27.69
C LYS A 15 14.53 -16.23 -27.19
N ILE A 16 13.71 -16.83 -26.31
CA ILE A 16 12.57 -16.12 -25.71
C ILE A 16 13.07 -14.94 -24.90
N ASP A 17 14.15 -15.10 -24.12
CA ASP A 17 14.73 -14.01 -23.33
C ASP A 17 15.21 -12.85 -24.22
N GLN A 18 15.79 -13.13 -25.38
CA GLN A 18 16.14 -12.11 -26.36
C GLN A 18 14.92 -11.35 -26.91
N ASP A 19 13.82 -12.04 -27.14
CA ASP A 19 12.58 -11.41 -27.60
C ASP A 19 11.94 -10.57 -26.51
N ILE A 20 11.90 -11.06 -25.26
CA ILE A 20 11.47 -10.30 -24.08
C ILE A 20 12.32 -9.03 -23.92
N TYR A 21 13.65 -9.13 -23.98
CA TYR A 21 14.55 -7.98 -23.91
C TYR A 21 14.21 -6.94 -24.98
N ARG A 22 14.04 -7.35 -26.24
CA ARG A 22 13.70 -6.43 -27.33
C ARG A 22 12.36 -5.73 -27.09
N LEU A 23 11.34 -6.45 -26.60
CA LEU A 23 10.03 -5.89 -26.28
C LEU A 23 10.09 -4.90 -25.11
N ILE A 24 10.88 -5.20 -24.08
CA ILE A 24 11.13 -4.29 -22.96
C ILE A 24 11.79 -3.00 -23.45
N GLN A 25 12.83 -3.08 -24.28
CA GLN A 25 13.50 -1.89 -24.84
C GLN A 25 12.54 -1.06 -25.70
N LYS A 26 11.70 -1.68 -26.53
CA LYS A 26 10.69 -1.01 -27.33
C LYS A 26 9.65 -0.29 -26.46
N ARG A 27 9.21 -0.93 -25.37
CA ARG A 27 8.30 -0.31 -24.39
C ARG A 27 8.93 0.90 -23.71
N ALA A 28 10.19 0.79 -23.27
CA ALA A 28 10.95 1.88 -22.68
C ALA A 28 11.11 3.09 -23.62
N ALA A 29 11.41 2.84 -24.90
CA ALA A 29 11.50 3.91 -25.90
C ALA A 29 10.17 4.66 -26.06
N HIS A 30 9.03 3.97 -26.05
CA HIS A 30 7.72 4.63 -26.07
C HIS A 30 7.42 5.40 -24.78
N ALA A 31 7.83 4.91 -23.63
CA ALA A 31 7.69 5.62 -22.35
C ALA A 31 8.44 6.97 -22.39
N ILE A 32 9.70 6.97 -22.83
CA ILE A 32 10.47 8.21 -23.03
C ILE A 32 9.75 9.22 -23.94
N GLN A 33 9.18 8.72 -25.04
CA GLN A 33 8.41 9.60 -25.96
C GLN A 33 7.16 10.19 -25.27
N ILE A 34 6.43 9.38 -24.50
CA ILE A 34 5.27 9.81 -23.73
C ILE A 34 5.68 10.87 -22.70
N GLY A 35 6.79 10.67 -21.98
CA GLY A 35 7.30 11.65 -21.03
C GLY A 35 7.57 13.00 -21.68
N LYS A 36 8.26 13.02 -22.82
CA LYS A 36 8.53 14.25 -23.60
C LYS A 36 7.25 14.95 -24.03
N ILE A 37 6.21 14.22 -24.42
CA ILE A 37 4.92 14.79 -24.82
C ILE A 37 4.18 15.37 -23.61
N LYS A 38 4.11 14.64 -22.50
CA LYS A 38 3.46 15.11 -21.26
C LYS A 38 4.09 16.41 -20.75
N THR A 39 5.42 16.45 -20.67
CA THR A 39 6.17 17.66 -20.25
C THR A 39 5.85 18.87 -21.11
N LYS A 40 5.69 18.68 -22.44
CA LYS A 40 5.33 19.77 -23.35
C LYS A 40 3.87 20.22 -23.20
N LEU A 41 2.94 19.29 -22.98
CA LEU A 41 1.51 19.59 -22.90
C LEU A 41 1.11 20.19 -21.55
N ASN A 42 1.63 19.65 -20.47
CA ASN A 42 1.36 20.15 -19.11
C ASN A 42 2.51 19.80 -18.15
N PRO A 43 3.47 20.71 -17.96
CA PRO A 43 4.62 20.48 -17.08
C PRO A 43 4.28 20.16 -15.61
N LYS A 44 3.06 20.54 -15.17
CA LYS A 44 2.58 20.31 -13.79
C LYS A 44 1.70 19.06 -13.66
N SER A 45 1.46 18.31 -14.75
CA SER A 45 0.63 17.11 -14.66
C SER A 45 1.39 15.99 -13.95
N SER A 46 0.73 15.28 -13.02
CA SER A 46 1.28 14.07 -12.44
C SER A 46 1.55 13.02 -13.51
N PHE A 47 2.77 12.48 -13.54
CA PHE A 47 3.15 11.36 -14.41
C PHE A 47 2.57 10.04 -13.93
N TYR A 48 2.32 9.90 -12.63
CA TYR A 48 1.68 8.74 -12.06
C TYR A 48 0.19 8.70 -12.41
N LYS A 49 -0.25 7.64 -13.06
CA LYS A 49 -1.63 7.42 -13.52
C LYS A 49 -2.14 6.06 -13.02
N PRO A 50 -2.65 5.98 -11.78
CA PRO A 50 -3.09 4.73 -11.16
C PRO A 50 -4.21 4.02 -11.94
N ASP A 51 -5.08 4.77 -12.63
CA ASP A 51 -6.12 4.23 -13.50
C ASP A 51 -5.54 3.45 -14.68
N ARG A 52 -4.50 3.98 -15.33
CA ARG A 52 -3.84 3.31 -16.45
C ARG A 52 -3.08 2.08 -15.99
N GLU A 53 -2.32 2.20 -14.90
CA GLU A 53 -1.56 1.08 -14.34
C GLU A 53 -2.48 -0.07 -13.94
N SER A 54 -3.56 0.23 -13.21
CA SER A 54 -4.56 -0.76 -12.81
C SER A 54 -5.18 -1.46 -14.01
N LYS A 55 -5.55 -0.73 -15.07
CA LYS A 55 -6.08 -1.33 -16.31
C LYS A 55 -5.08 -2.27 -16.98
N ILE A 56 -3.81 -1.88 -17.07
CA ILE A 56 -2.76 -2.74 -17.64
C ILE A 56 -2.65 -4.03 -16.84
N ILE A 57 -2.53 -3.94 -15.51
CA ILE A 57 -2.36 -5.10 -14.64
C ILE A 57 -3.58 -6.02 -14.72
N ARG A 58 -4.81 -5.48 -14.67
CA ARG A 58 -6.04 -6.29 -14.82
C ARG A 58 -6.08 -7.04 -16.13
N ASN A 59 -5.80 -6.38 -17.25
CA ASN A 59 -5.81 -7.02 -18.58
C ASN A 59 -4.79 -8.15 -18.67
N ILE A 60 -3.62 -7.98 -18.08
CA ILE A 60 -2.57 -8.99 -18.06
C ILE A 60 -2.97 -10.18 -17.18
N ILE A 61 -3.52 -9.94 -15.99
CA ILE A 61 -4.03 -11.00 -15.11
C ILE A 61 -5.17 -11.77 -15.80
N GLU A 62 -6.10 -11.09 -16.45
CA GLU A 62 -7.16 -11.73 -17.19
C GLU A 62 -6.62 -12.61 -18.35
N SER A 63 -5.59 -12.13 -19.03
CA SER A 63 -4.90 -12.93 -20.07
C SER A 63 -4.15 -14.12 -19.45
N ASN A 64 -3.53 -13.95 -18.27
CA ASN A 64 -2.84 -15.02 -17.56
C ASN A 64 -3.75 -16.17 -17.17
N ARG A 65 -4.99 -15.89 -16.76
CA ARG A 65 -5.98 -16.92 -16.39
C ARG A 65 -6.28 -17.91 -17.50
N LYS A 66 -6.01 -17.57 -18.75
CA LYS A 66 -6.13 -18.47 -19.91
C LYS A 66 -4.92 -19.41 -20.06
N GLY A 67 -3.76 -19.07 -19.50
CA GLY A 67 -2.51 -19.83 -19.64
C GLY A 67 -2.07 -20.62 -18.40
N LEU A 68 -2.35 -20.13 -17.19
CA LEU A 68 -2.17 -20.76 -15.85
C LEU A 68 -0.79 -21.39 -15.55
N LEU A 69 0.30 -20.92 -16.16
CA LEU A 69 1.64 -21.43 -15.86
C LEU A 69 2.28 -20.70 -14.70
N LEU A 70 2.01 -19.40 -14.54
CA LEU A 70 2.48 -18.60 -13.43
C LEU A 70 1.31 -18.09 -12.60
N PRO A 71 1.44 -18.03 -11.25
CA PRO A 71 0.43 -17.39 -10.40
C PRO A 71 0.21 -15.92 -10.76
N ASP A 72 -1.02 -15.43 -10.61
CA ASP A 72 -1.39 -14.04 -10.88
C ASP A 72 -0.53 -13.06 -10.07
N SER A 73 -0.16 -13.40 -8.83
CA SER A 73 0.71 -12.59 -7.97
C SER A 73 2.12 -12.39 -8.57
N GLN A 74 2.69 -13.43 -9.18
CA GLN A 74 4.01 -13.34 -9.82
C GLN A 74 3.95 -12.49 -11.09
N ILE A 75 2.93 -12.69 -11.91
CA ILE A 75 2.70 -11.87 -13.13
C ILE A 75 2.53 -10.40 -12.74
N ARG A 76 1.74 -10.12 -11.70
CA ARG A 76 1.57 -8.76 -11.18
C ARG A 76 2.91 -8.13 -10.80
N THR A 77 3.73 -8.83 -10.03
CA THR A 77 5.04 -8.33 -9.59
C THR A 77 5.94 -8.00 -10.78
N ILE A 78 6.04 -8.90 -11.76
CA ILE A 78 6.84 -8.67 -12.98
C ILE A 78 6.37 -7.40 -13.71
N TYR A 79 5.06 -7.26 -13.92
CA TYR A 79 4.52 -6.11 -14.64
C TYR A 79 4.63 -4.81 -13.84
N LYS A 80 4.50 -4.84 -12.51
CA LYS A 80 4.75 -3.67 -11.65
C LYS A 80 6.18 -3.18 -11.79
N GLU A 81 7.17 -4.05 -11.70
CA GLU A 81 8.58 -3.67 -11.90
C GLU A 81 8.86 -3.15 -13.31
N LEU A 82 8.28 -3.77 -14.33
CA LEU A 82 8.39 -3.29 -15.71
C LEU A 82 7.74 -1.91 -15.90
N ILE A 83 6.59 -1.65 -15.28
CA ILE A 83 5.92 -0.35 -15.31
C ILE A 83 6.76 0.68 -14.57
N SER A 84 7.21 0.36 -13.36
CA SER A 84 8.04 1.22 -12.51
C SER A 84 9.32 1.65 -13.23
N GLY A 85 10.08 0.68 -13.78
CA GLY A 85 11.31 0.97 -14.52
C GLY A 85 11.09 1.82 -15.78
N CYS A 86 9.97 1.63 -16.50
CA CYS A 86 9.68 2.49 -17.64
C CYS A 86 9.17 3.88 -17.22
N LEU A 87 8.42 3.99 -16.12
CA LEU A 87 7.92 5.27 -15.63
C LEU A 87 9.07 6.14 -15.11
N SER A 88 10.09 5.56 -14.49
CA SER A 88 11.29 6.29 -14.05
C SER A 88 12.09 6.93 -15.20
N LEU A 89 11.89 6.47 -16.43
CA LEU A 89 12.45 7.10 -17.64
C LEU A 89 11.63 8.31 -18.12
N GLU A 90 10.37 8.42 -17.68
CA GLU A 90 9.53 9.61 -17.94
C GLU A 90 9.85 10.68 -16.89
N GLU A 91 9.76 10.31 -15.63
CA GLU A 91 10.06 11.09 -14.43
C GLU A 91 10.25 10.14 -13.24
N VAL A 92 11.25 10.42 -12.41
CA VAL A 92 11.43 9.70 -11.14
C VAL A 92 10.40 10.19 -10.14
N LEU A 93 9.43 9.34 -9.82
CA LEU A 93 8.41 9.65 -8.83
C LEU A 93 9.03 9.72 -7.43
N LYS A 94 8.74 10.80 -6.71
CA LYS A 94 9.02 10.90 -5.28
C LYS A 94 7.79 10.49 -4.49
N VAL A 95 7.95 9.54 -3.57
CA VAL A 95 6.85 9.01 -2.76
C VAL A 95 7.22 9.11 -1.29
N ALA A 96 6.45 9.89 -0.53
CA ALA A 96 6.62 10.01 0.91
C ALA A 96 5.94 8.84 1.65
N TYR A 97 6.53 8.41 2.75
CA TYR A 97 5.96 7.38 3.61
C TYR A 97 6.42 7.53 5.06
N LEU A 98 5.65 6.99 6.01
CA LEU A 98 6.02 7.00 7.43
C LEU A 98 7.27 6.16 7.65
N GLY A 99 8.39 6.83 8.01
CA GLY A 99 9.66 6.21 8.32
C GLY A 99 9.68 5.41 9.64
N PRO A 100 10.82 4.88 10.00
CA PRO A 100 12.08 4.88 9.25
C PRO A 100 12.08 3.88 8.07
N GLU A 101 13.19 3.84 7.35
CA GLU A 101 13.41 2.83 6.31
C GLU A 101 13.42 1.40 6.88
N GLY A 102 12.99 0.41 6.10
CA GLY A 102 12.85 -0.99 6.53
C GLY A 102 11.53 -1.30 7.24
N THR A 103 10.56 -0.36 7.23
CA THR A 103 9.22 -0.55 7.82
C THR A 103 8.23 -1.17 6.84
N HIS A 104 7.05 -1.55 7.34
CA HIS A 104 5.93 -1.98 6.50
C HIS A 104 5.41 -0.85 5.60
N SER A 105 5.58 0.41 5.98
CA SER A 105 5.24 1.55 5.12
C SER A 105 6.13 1.62 3.88
N GLU A 106 7.44 1.37 4.01
CA GLU A 106 8.33 1.23 2.85
C GLU A 106 7.94 0.02 1.99
N ALA A 107 7.57 -1.10 2.63
CA ALA A 107 7.07 -2.28 1.94
C ALA A 107 5.82 -1.96 1.09
N ALA A 108 4.90 -1.16 1.62
CA ALA A 108 3.71 -0.71 0.91
C ALA A 108 4.07 0.17 -0.30
N VAL A 109 5.06 1.07 -0.18
CA VAL A 109 5.54 1.87 -1.32
C VAL A 109 6.08 0.96 -2.43
N ILE A 110 6.96 0.02 -2.10
CA ILE A 110 7.55 -0.90 -3.08
C ILE A 110 6.46 -1.78 -3.71
N ASN A 111 5.52 -2.27 -2.90
CA ASN A 111 4.39 -3.07 -3.41
C ASN A 111 3.54 -2.30 -4.42
N GLN A 112 3.30 -1.01 -4.21
CA GLN A 112 2.45 -0.19 -5.09
C GLN A 112 3.21 0.34 -6.30
N PHE A 113 4.39 0.89 -6.11
CA PHE A 113 5.09 1.68 -7.12
C PHE A 113 6.26 0.93 -7.76
N GLY A 114 6.62 -0.27 -7.26
CA GLY A 114 7.84 -0.98 -7.64
C GLY A 114 9.10 -0.35 -7.04
N SER A 115 10.26 -0.83 -7.50
CA SER A 115 11.55 -0.47 -6.90
C SER A 115 12.16 0.84 -7.44
N HIS A 116 11.70 1.33 -8.60
CA HIS A 116 12.31 2.45 -9.33
C HIS A 116 11.66 3.82 -8.99
N VAL A 117 11.35 4.05 -7.72
CA VAL A 117 10.84 5.32 -7.20
C VAL A 117 11.75 5.87 -6.13
N ASP A 118 11.79 7.20 -6.00
CA ASP A 118 12.51 7.88 -4.93
C ASP A 118 11.65 7.86 -3.67
N ARG A 119 12.10 7.13 -2.65
CA ARG A 119 11.35 6.89 -1.40
C ARG A 119 11.81 7.85 -0.33
N MET A 120 10.92 8.77 0.05
CA MET A 120 11.16 9.83 1.03
C MET A 120 10.58 9.44 2.39
N THR A 121 11.43 9.26 3.39
CA THR A 121 10.98 8.99 4.77
C THR A 121 10.44 10.25 5.41
N SER A 122 9.30 10.13 6.08
CA SER A 122 8.69 11.20 6.88
C SER A 122 8.69 10.83 8.36
N SER A 123 8.78 11.82 9.22
CA SER A 123 8.83 11.63 10.68
C SER A 123 7.47 11.27 11.29
N SER A 124 6.39 11.66 10.62
CA SER A 124 5.01 11.44 11.05
C SER A 124 4.07 11.30 9.85
N ILE A 125 2.83 10.86 10.10
CA ILE A 125 1.77 10.84 9.09
C ILE A 125 1.44 12.26 8.62
N ASP A 126 1.38 13.23 9.55
CA ASP A 126 1.16 14.64 9.24
C ASP A 126 2.23 15.18 8.27
N ASP A 127 3.49 14.78 8.45
CA ASP A 127 4.60 15.15 7.58
C ASP A 127 4.44 14.59 6.17
N VAL A 128 3.94 13.36 6.01
CA VAL A 128 3.60 12.79 4.69
C VAL A 128 2.54 13.65 3.99
N PHE A 129 1.47 14.04 4.70
CA PHE A 129 0.43 14.91 4.15
C PHE A 129 0.98 16.29 3.78
N TYR A 130 1.83 16.87 4.63
CA TYR A 130 2.48 18.15 4.39
C TYR A 130 3.30 18.14 3.10
N GLN A 131 4.15 17.13 2.90
CA GLN A 131 4.99 17.00 1.70
C GLN A 131 4.14 16.86 0.43
N VAL A 132 3.02 16.12 0.48
CA VAL A 132 2.09 16.01 -0.66
C VAL A 132 1.38 17.34 -0.93
N MET A 133 0.92 18.06 0.11
CA MET A 133 0.26 19.35 -0.03
C MET A 133 1.17 20.42 -0.66
N ASN A 134 2.46 20.37 -0.35
CA ASN A 134 3.44 21.35 -0.83
C ASN A 134 4.14 20.94 -2.14
N ASP A 135 3.67 19.88 -2.81
CA ASP A 135 4.25 19.37 -4.07
C ASP A 135 5.75 18.96 -3.94
N GLU A 136 6.21 18.64 -2.71
CA GLU A 136 7.56 18.13 -2.48
C GLU A 136 7.72 16.69 -2.98
N VAL A 137 6.60 15.96 -2.99
CA VAL A 137 6.49 14.58 -3.49
C VAL A 137 5.27 14.40 -4.40
N SER A 138 5.34 13.42 -5.27
CA SER A 138 4.26 13.11 -6.23
C SER A 138 3.07 12.38 -5.58
N ALA A 139 3.33 11.61 -4.51
CA ALA A 139 2.34 10.85 -3.76
C ALA A 139 2.82 10.57 -2.33
N GLY A 140 1.90 10.24 -1.44
CA GLY A 140 2.19 9.76 -0.10
C GLY A 140 1.55 8.39 0.15
N VAL A 141 2.19 7.56 0.97
CA VAL A 141 1.64 6.27 1.43
C VAL A 141 1.52 6.31 2.94
N VAL A 142 0.30 6.19 3.44
CA VAL A 142 -0.02 6.27 4.86
C VAL A 142 -0.85 5.08 5.32
N PRO A 143 -0.56 4.49 6.48
CA PRO A 143 -1.38 3.41 7.03
C PRO A 143 -2.71 4.00 7.53
N VAL A 144 -3.83 3.33 7.23
CA VAL A 144 -5.16 3.75 7.66
C VAL A 144 -5.82 2.75 8.61
N GLU A 145 -5.43 1.49 8.50
CA GLU A 145 -6.03 0.41 9.29
C GLU A 145 -5.09 -0.78 9.39
N ASN A 146 -5.07 -1.40 10.56
CA ASN A 146 -4.45 -2.70 10.77
C ASN A 146 -5.49 -3.68 11.32
N SER A 147 -5.53 -4.92 10.83
CA SER A 147 -6.53 -5.91 11.23
C SER A 147 -6.47 -6.29 12.73
N SER A 148 -5.31 -6.10 13.37
CA SER A 148 -5.10 -6.40 14.79
C SER A 148 -5.36 -5.21 15.72
N GLU A 149 -5.12 -3.98 15.25
CA GLU A 149 -5.18 -2.75 16.08
C GLU A 149 -6.34 -1.82 15.69
N GLY A 150 -6.96 -2.08 14.55
CA GLY A 150 -8.05 -1.25 14.06
C GLY A 150 -7.59 -0.03 13.30
N VAL A 151 -8.38 1.03 13.38
CA VAL A 151 -8.25 2.25 12.58
C VAL A 151 -7.16 3.18 13.11
N ILE A 152 -6.37 3.75 12.22
CA ILE A 152 -5.34 4.74 12.54
C ILE A 152 -5.95 6.14 12.45
N ASN A 153 -6.38 6.64 13.59
CA ASN A 153 -7.10 7.91 13.70
C ASN A 153 -6.31 9.12 13.16
N THR A 154 -4.99 9.13 13.29
CA THR A 154 -4.14 10.20 12.75
C THR A 154 -4.35 10.38 11.25
N THR A 155 -4.39 9.29 10.48
CA THR A 155 -4.62 9.33 9.03
C THR A 155 -5.99 9.90 8.69
N LEU A 156 -7.05 9.48 9.41
CA LEU A 156 -8.39 10.02 9.20
C LEU A 156 -8.47 11.52 9.57
N ASN A 157 -7.73 11.93 10.62
CA ASN A 157 -7.64 13.33 11.00
C ASN A 157 -7.00 14.16 9.89
N CYS A 158 -5.84 13.74 9.40
CA CYS A 158 -5.14 14.44 8.33
C CYS A 158 -6.01 14.53 7.06
N LEU A 159 -6.74 13.45 6.70
CA LEU A 159 -7.68 13.48 5.58
C LEU A 159 -8.79 14.51 5.79
N ALA A 160 -9.38 14.57 6.99
CA ALA A 160 -10.44 15.53 7.30
C ALA A 160 -9.95 16.98 7.27
N ASP A 161 -8.69 17.23 7.64
CA ASP A 161 -8.12 18.58 7.73
C ASP A 161 -7.52 19.07 6.39
N SER A 162 -7.20 18.19 5.46
CA SER A 162 -6.48 18.52 4.21
C SER A 162 -7.44 18.81 3.06
N GLU A 163 -7.53 20.06 2.58
CA GLU A 163 -8.50 20.46 1.55
C GLU A 163 -8.23 19.92 0.15
N ASN A 164 -6.97 19.79 -0.26
CA ASN A 164 -6.58 19.49 -1.65
C ASN A 164 -5.90 18.12 -1.80
N ILE A 165 -6.18 17.20 -0.90
CA ILE A 165 -5.68 15.83 -0.96
C ILE A 165 -6.80 14.88 -1.36
N ASN A 166 -6.50 14.02 -2.34
CA ASN A 166 -7.33 12.92 -2.76
C ASN A 166 -6.69 11.58 -2.38
N ILE A 167 -7.52 10.60 -2.13
CA ILE A 167 -7.10 9.19 -2.14
C ILE A 167 -7.05 8.77 -3.61
N ILE A 168 -5.88 8.37 -4.07
CA ILE A 168 -5.62 7.98 -5.45
C ILE A 168 -5.37 6.48 -5.61
N GLY A 169 -5.34 5.73 -4.49
CA GLY A 169 -5.19 4.29 -4.45
C GLY A 169 -5.26 3.74 -3.04
N GLU A 170 -5.33 2.41 -2.94
CA GLU A 170 -5.25 1.68 -1.67
C GLU A 170 -4.33 0.47 -1.84
N ILE A 171 -3.70 0.03 -0.74
CA ILE A 171 -2.79 -1.11 -0.71
C ILE A 171 -3.19 -1.97 0.47
N TYR A 172 -3.28 -3.27 0.27
CA TYR A 172 -3.39 -4.27 1.33
C TYR A 172 -2.08 -5.04 1.40
N LEU A 173 -1.38 -4.91 2.52
CA LEU A 173 -0.11 -5.57 2.75
C LEU A 173 -0.29 -6.63 3.85
N ASP A 174 0.06 -7.87 3.53
CA ASP A 174 0.17 -8.92 4.52
C ASP A 174 1.35 -8.61 5.46
N ILE A 175 1.12 -8.68 6.76
CA ILE A 175 2.12 -8.35 7.76
C ILE A 175 2.79 -9.64 8.21
N ASP A 176 3.96 -9.89 7.65
CA ASP A 176 4.79 -11.03 7.96
C ASP A 176 5.91 -10.64 8.92
N HIS A 177 6.13 -11.47 9.93
CA HIS A 177 7.21 -11.32 10.87
C HIS A 177 8.28 -12.39 10.68
N GLN A 178 9.50 -11.94 10.41
CA GLN A 178 10.67 -12.78 10.23
C GLN A 178 11.52 -12.74 11.50
N LEU A 179 11.99 -13.88 11.95
CA LEU A 179 13.05 -13.96 12.96
C LEU A 179 14.39 -13.88 12.24
N ALA A 180 15.21 -12.93 12.61
CA ALA A 180 16.52 -12.70 12.00
C ALA A 180 17.57 -12.34 13.04
N ALA A 181 18.84 -12.31 12.63
CA ALA A 181 19.98 -11.94 13.46
C ALA A 181 21.07 -11.27 12.63
N GLY A 182 21.90 -10.44 13.26
CA GLY A 182 23.02 -9.78 12.57
C GLY A 182 24.15 -10.76 12.16
N ASN A 183 24.35 -11.79 12.93
CA ASN A 183 25.34 -12.84 12.69
C ASN A 183 24.73 -14.23 12.88
N LYS A 184 25.42 -15.28 12.39
CA LYS A 184 25.00 -16.67 12.56
C LYS A 184 25.36 -17.17 13.95
N PHE A 185 24.39 -17.69 14.69
CA PHE A 185 24.54 -18.39 15.95
C PHE A 185 23.34 -19.34 16.14
N LYS A 186 23.38 -20.24 17.13
CA LYS A 186 22.27 -21.11 17.44
C LYS A 186 21.22 -20.34 18.25
N ILE A 187 19.93 -20.65 18.05
CA ILE A 187 18.82 -19.93 18.71
C ILE A 187 18.94 -20.00 20.23
N ASP A 188 19.38 -21.12 20.77
CA ASP A 188 19.60 -21.35 22.22
C ASP A 188 20.77 -20.52 22.80
N GLU A 189 21.64 -19.98 21.97
CA GLU A 189 22.70 -19.03 22.36
C GLU A 189 22.21 -17.56 22.38
N ALA A 190 20.96 -17.31 22.04
CA ALA A 190 20.41 -15.97 21.99
C ALA A 190 20.28 -15.36 23.39
N PHE A 191 20.83 -14.15 23.56
CA PHE A 191 20.73 -13.40 24.81
C PHE A 191 19.40 -12.67 24.94
N ALA A 192 18.90 -12.11 23.85
CA ALA A 192 17.65 -11.34 23.83
C ALA A 192 17.02 -11.34 22.42
N ILE A 193 15.74 -10.99 22.38
CA ILE A 193 14.99 -10.74 21.17
C ILE A 193 14.51 -9.27 21.15
N ALA A 194 14.82 -8.53 20.08
CA ALA A 194 14.52 -7.11 19.94
C ALA A 194 13.45 -6.91 18.87
N SER A 195 12.44 -6.07 19.13
CA SER A 195 11.52 -5.55 18.12
C SER A 195 10.64 -4.42 18.69
N HIS A 196 9.78 -3.88 17.84
CA HIS A 196 8.69 -3.03 18.29
C HIS A 196 7.74 -3.83 19.22
N PRO A 197 7.19 -3.22 20.29
CA PRO A 197 6.31 -3.92 21.24
C PRO A 197 5.17 -4.69 20.57
N GLN A 198 4.57 -4.09 19.54
CA GLN A 198 3.51 -4.72 18.75
C GLN A 198 3.97 -6.02 18.08
N ALA A 199 5.13 -6.05 17.43
CA ALA A 199 5.65 -7.24 16.78
C ALA A 199 6.03 -8.34 17.80
N LEU A 200 6.58 -7.94 18.96
CA LEU A 200 6.82 -8.84 20.09
C LEU A 200 5.51 -9.48 20.59
N GLY A 201 4.45 -8.69 20.70
CA GLY A 201 3.11 -9.16 21.10
C GLY A 201 2.50 -10.11 20.07
N GLN A 202 2.59 -9.78 18.79
CA GLN A 202 2.06 -10.58 17.68
C GLN A 202 2.79 -11.91 17.46
N CYS A 203 3.98 -12.09 18.04
CA CYS A 203 4.78 -13.31 17.97
C CYS A 203 4.95 -13.98 19.34
N SER A 204 4.22 -13.56 20.39
CA SER A 204 4.51 -13.96 21.76
C SER A 204 4.33 -15.46 21.98
N LYS A 205 3.27 -16.07 21.44
CA LYS A 205 3.02 -17.52 21.57
C LYS A 205 4.08 -18.34 20.84
N TRP A 206 4.50 -17.87 19.66
CA TRP A 206 5.56 -18.52 18.91
C TRP A 206 6.90 -18.45 19.67
N ILE A 207 7.25 -17.29 20.24
CA ILE A 207 8.47 -17.10 21.04
C ILE A 207 8.46 -18.06 22.23
N GLU A 208 7.38 -18.11 23.00
CA GLU A 208 7.24 -18.99 24.18
C GLU A 208 7.41 -20.46 23.84
N ARG A 209 6.86 -20.92 22.72
CA ARG A 209 6.91 -22.32 22.30
C ARG A 209 8.27 -22.74 21.73
N ASN A 210 9.00 -21.86 21.08
CA ASN A 210 10.20 -22.20 20.30
C ASN A 210 11.50 -21.70 20.91
N ILE A 211 11.47 -20.65 21.74
CA ILE A 211 12.64 -20.04 22.36
C ILE A 211 12.54 -20.07 23.88
N GLY A 212 11.32 -20.08 24.42
CA GLY A 212 11.08 -20.04 25.85
C GLY A 212 11.18 -18.63 26.45
N ASN A 213 11.67 -18.54 27.69
CA ASN A 213 11.74 -17.29 28.44
C ASN A 213 13.01 -16.50 28.07
N ILE A 214 12.99 -15.86 26.88
CA ILE A 214 14.06 -14.97 26.42
C ILE A 214 13.77 -13.51 26.81
N LYS A 215 14.81 -12.74 27.11
CA LYS A 215 14.70 -11.29 27.36
C LYS A 215 14.17 -10.57 26.13
N ARG A 216 13.07 -9.81 26.28
CA ARG A 216 12.47 -9.00 25.22
C ARG A 216 12.98 -7.56 25.32
N LEU A 217 13.51 -7.02 24.24
CA LEU A 217 14.01 -5.64 24.13
C LEU A 217 13.06 -4.86 23.23
N GLU A 218 12.31 -3.95 23.85
CA GLU A 218 11.40 -3.07 23.13
C GLU A 218 12.17 -1.95 22.42
N MET A 219 11.91 -1.78 21.14
CA MET A 219 12.53 -0.78 20.28
C MET A 219 11.48 0.11 19.63
N PRO A 220 11.80 1.38 19.30
CA PRO A 220 10.85 2.31 18.66
C PRO A 220 10.30 1.83 17.32
N SER A 221 11.02 0.95 16.63
CA SER A 221 10.57 0.32 15.38
C SER A 221 11.29 -1.00 15.13
N SER A 222 10.72 -1.84 14.26
CA SER A 222 11.39 -3.07 13.80
C SER A 222 12.70 -2.76 13.03
N ALA A 223 12.78 -1.61 12.37
CA ALA A 223 14.01 -1.19 11.68
C ALA A 223 15.14 -0.84 12.68
N VAL A 224 14.82 -0.17 13.79
CA VAL A 224 15.78 0.08 14.87
C VAL A 224 16.22 -1.24 15.50
N ALA A 225 15.31 -2.19 15.69
CA ALA A 225 15.64 -3.53 16.17
C ALA A 225 16.56 -4.29 15.21
N ALA A 226 16.33 -4.15 13.90
CA ALA A 226 17.19 -4.73 12.86
C ALA A 226 18.63 -4.21 12.95
N GLN A 227 18.78 -2.88 13.07
CA GLN A 227 20.10 -2.27 13.23
C GLN A 227 20.77 -2.70 14.54
N TYR A 228 20.01 -2.70 15.64
CA TYR A 228 20.51 -3.15 16.93
C TYR A 228 21.02 -4.60 16.91
N ALA A 229 20.26 -5.52 16.30
CA ALA A 229 20.67 -6.92 16.15
C ALA A 229 21.87 -7.09 15.22
N LYS A 230 22.05 -6.21 14.23
CA LYS A 230 23.21 -6.20 13.35
C LYS A 230 24.49 -5.82 14.10
N ASP A 231 24.40 -4.85 15.00
CA ASP A 231 25.54 -4.28 15.72
C ASP A 231 25.89 -5.07 17.00
N ASN A 232 25.00 -5.93 17.48
CA ASN A 232 25.18 -6.68 18.71
C ASN A 232 25.14 -8.19 18.46
N LYS A 233 26.07 -8.91 19.09
CA LYS A 233 26.15 -10.37 18.99
C LYS A 233 25.02 -11.04 19.79
N ASN A 234 24.57 -12.21 19.30
CA ASN A 234 23.59 -13.07 19.95
C ASN A 234 22.25 -12.38 20.26
N ILE A 235 21.88 -11.38 19.45
CA ILE A 235 20.59 -10.73 19.51
C ILE A 235 19.75 -11.18 18.32
N LEU A 236 18.57 -11.73 18.62
CA LEU A 236 17.51 -11.99 17.64
C LEU A 236 16.70 -10.71 17.42
N CYS A 237 16.13 -10.55 16.24
CA CYS A 237 15.16 -9.49 15.99
C CYS A 237 13.95 -10.02 15.22
N ILE A 238 12.80 -9.39 15.47
CA ILE A 238 11.58 -9.61 14.68
C ILE A 238 11.44 -8.44 13.75
N VAL A 239 11.44 -8.72 12.45
CA VAL A 239 11.44 -7.70 11.38
C VAL A 239 10.62 -8.19 10.18
N ASN A 240 10.32 -7.32 9.22
CA ASN A 240 9.76 -7.71 7.94
C ASN A 240 10.85 -8.18 6.95
N SER A 241 10.43 -8.75 5.81
CA SER A 241 11.36 -9.26 4.79
C SER A 241 12.27 -8.18 4.21
N ILE A 242 11.77 -6.95 4.03
CA ILE A 242 12.55 -5.82 3.51
C ILE A 242 13.68 -5.43 4.46
N ALA A 243 13.40 -5.41 5.77
CA ALA A 243 14.43 -5.14 6.76
C ALA A 243 15.52 -6.21 6.76
N VAL A 244 15.16 -7.50 6.58
CA VAL A 244 16.15 -8.59 6.47
C VAL A 244 17.12 -8.31 5.32
N GLU A 245 16.63 -7.97 4.14
CA GLU A 245 17.45 -7.69 2.96
C GLU A 245 18.26 -6.41 3.12
N LYS A 246 17.61 -5.33 3.54
CA LYS A 246 18.22 -3.99 3.67
C LYS A 246 19.36 -3.96 4.68
N PHE A 247 19.15 -4.55 5.84
CA PHE A 247 20.17 -4.62 6.90
C PHE A 247 21.13 -5.80 6.73
N LYS A 248 20.92 -6.64 5.68
CA LYS A 248 21.71 -7.85 5.40
C LYS A 248 21.76 -8.81 6.59
N LEU A 249 20.60 -9.03 7.20
CA LEU A 249 20.47 -9.93 8.34
C LEU A 249 20.45 -11.39 7.91
N ASN A 250 20.89 -12.26 8.81
CA ASN A 250 20.72 -13.71 8.65
C ASN A 250 19.29 -14.07 9.02
N LEU A 251 18.51 -14.56 8.07
CA LEU A 251 17.16 -15.06 8.30
C LEU A 251 17.25 -16.37 9.08
N VAL A 252 16.62 -16.42 10.25
CA VAL A 252 16.58 -17.60 11.14
C VAL A 252 15.29 -18.39 10.89
N LYS A 253 14.13 -17.72 10.87
CA LYS A 253 12.84 -18.36 10.63
C LYS A 253 11.89 -17.38 9.95
N LYS A 254 11.08 -17.88 9.00
CA LYS A 254 10.02 -17.12 8.33
C LYS A 254 8.69 -17.26 9.06
N ASN A 255 7.87 -16.21 8.98
CA ASN A 255 6.46 -16.20 9.33
C ASN A 255 6.21 -16.72 10.76
N ILE A 256 6.78 -16.01 11.74
CA ILE A 256 6.69 -16.38 13.16
C ILE A 256 5.50 -15.74 13.88
N GLN A 257 4.67 -14.98 13.18
CA GLN A 257 3.45 -14.37 13.74
C GLN A 257 2.47 -15.44 14.23
N ASP A 258 1.79 -15.16 15.35
CA ASP A 258 0.82 -16.06 15.96
C ASP A 258 -0.45 -16.24 15.13
N TYR A 259 -0.80 -15.22 14.33
CA TYR A 259 -1.97 -15.19 13.44
C TYR A 259 -1.54 -14.85 12.01
N SER A 260 -1.95 -15.70 11.07
CA SER A 260 -1.55 -15.57 9.66
C SER A 260 -2.32 -14.50 8.86
N GLU A 261 -3.43 -13.98 9.40
CA GLU A 261 -4.33 -13.07 8.69
C GLU A 261 -4.14 -11.60 9.09
N ASN A 262 -2.93 -11.22 9.49
CA ASN A 262 -2.66 -9.83 9.82
C ASN A 262 -2.38 -9.03 8.54
N LYS A 263 -3.25 -8.03 8.27
CA LYS A 263 -3.12 -7.14 7.12
C LYS A 263 -3.14 -5.68 7.57
N THR A 264 -2.33 -4.88 6.92
CA THR A 264 -2.42 -3.42 7.04
C THR A 264 -2.93 -2.85 5.72
N ARG A 265 -3.96 -2.03 5.81
CA ARG A 265 -4.44 -1.22 4.70
C ARG A 265 -3.74 0.13 4.73
N PHE A 266 -3.17 0.51 3.59
CA PHE A 266 -2.60 1.82 3.37
C PHE A 266 -3.43 2.58 2.33
N LEU A 267 -3.43 3.89 2.44
CA LEU A 267 -3.94 4.79 1.41
C LEU A 267 -2.78 5.40 0.65
N VAL A 268 -2.96 5.51 -0.65
CA VAL A 268 -2.11 6.33 -1.51
C VAL A 268 -2.79 7.67 -1.66
N ILE A 269 -2.14 8.73 -1.21
CA ILE A 269 -2.65 10.09 -1.28
C ILE A 269 -1.91 10.91 -2.33
N GLY A 270 -2.62 11.84 -2.96
CA GLY A 270 -2.09 12.73 -3.99
C GLY A 270 -3.05 13.88 -4.26
N LYS A 271 -2.67 14.81 -5.14
CA LYS A 271 -3.48 16.01 -5.46
C LYS A 271 -4.36 15.86 -6.69
N HIS A 272 -4.11 14.85 -7.52
CA HIS A 272 -4.83 14.68 -8.77
C HIS A 272 -6.05 13.77 -8.65
N GLU A 273 -7.03 13.97 -9.51
CA GLU A 273 -8.13 13.04 -9.68
C GLU A 273 -7.68 11.82 -10.51
N VAL A 274 -8.26 10.67 -10.21
CA VAL A 274 -8.03 9.42 -10.93
C VAL A 274 -9.19 9.19 -11.90
N ALA A 275 -8.90 8.76 -13.12
CA ALA A 275 -9.92 8.47 -14.09
C ALA A 275 -10.58 7.10 -13.85
N LYS A 276 -11.83 6.98 -14.27
CA LYS A 276 -12.61 5.74 -14.09
C LYS A 276 -11.96 4.53 -14.75
N THR A 277 -11.91 3.41 -14.03
CA THR A 277 -11.35 2.13 -14.50
C THR A 277 -12.40 1.07 -14.77
N GLY A 278 -13.59 1.18 -14.16
CA GLY A 278 -14.68 0.21 -14.22
C GLY A 278 -14.74 -0.73 -13.01
N ALA A 279 -13.69 -0.79 -12.20
CA ALA A 279 -13.69 -1.42 -10.89
C ALA A 279 -12.98 -0.47 -9.93
N ASP A 280 -13.77 0.45 -9.37
CA ASP A 280 -13.30 1.59 -8.61
C ASP A 280 -13.99 1.62 -7.25
N LYS A 281 -13.33 2.24 -6.28
CA LYS A 281 -13.88 2.65 -4.99
C LYS A 281 -13.89 4.15 -4.87
N SER A 282 -14.81 4.68 -4.09
CA SER A 282 -14.89 6.09 -3.70
C SER A 282 -14.90 6.22 -2.19
N SER A 283 -14.30 7.28 -1.69
CA SER A 283 -14.24 7.57 -0.25
C SER A 283 -14.78 8.95 0.03
N PHE A 284 -15.61 9.04 1.08
CA PHE A 284 -16.29 10.27 1.47
C PHE A 284 -16.18 10.52 2.97
N LEU A 285 -16.13 11.79 3.35
CA LEU A 285 -16.48 12.23 4.68
C LEU A 285 -17.91 12.76 4.63
N ILE A 286 -18.78 12.22 5.47
CA ILE A 286 -20.17 12.67 5.57
C ILE A 286 -20.43 13.13 7.00
N GLN A 287 -20.89 14.35 7.14
CA GLN A 287 -21.34 14.93 8.39
C GLN A 287 -22.86 15.05 8.35
N THR A 288 -23.52 14.53 9.37
CA THR A 288 -25.00 14.55 9.45
C THR A 288 -25.47 15.45 10.59
N PRO A 289 -26.68 16.06 10.47
CA PRO A 289 -27.30 16.68 11.61
C PRO A 289 -27.45 15.69 12.78
N ASN A 290 -27.21 16.13 14.00
CA ASN A 290 -27.38 15.30 15.19
C ASN A 290 -28.86 15.13 15.55
N LYS A 291 -29.57 14.27 14.83
CA LYS A 291 -31.01 13.97 15.01
C LYS A 291 -31.24 12.47 14.83
N PRO A 292 -32.27 11.90 15.49
CA PRO A 292 -32.66 10.51 15.26
C PRO A 292 -32.91 10.24 13.78
N GLY A 293 -32.33 9.16 13.26
CA GLY A 293 -32.48 8.72 11.86
C GLY A 293 -31.58 9.42 10.85
N SER A 294 -30.75 10.43 11.21
CA SER A 294 -29.92 11.17 10.26
C SER A 294 -28.95 10.28 9.49
N LEU A 295 -28.23 9.39 10.16
CA LEU A 295 -27.33 8.45 9.48
C LEU A 295 -28.10 7.52 8.52
N MET A 296 -29.25 6.99 8.95
CA MET A 296 -30.09 6.14 8.10
C MET A 296 -30.56 6.90 6.84
N SER A 297 -30.91 8.15 6.97
CA SER A 297 -31.34 9.00 5.84
C SER A 297 -30.25 9.19 4.81
N VAL A 298 -28.99 9.27 5.24
CA VAL A 298 -27.81 9.37 4.37
C VAL A 298 -27.47 8.04 3.71
N LEU A 299 -27.63 6.92 4.41
CA LEU A 299 -27.28 5.60 3.86
C LEU A 299 -28.34 5.04 2.89
N LYS A 300 -29.62 5.38 3.10
CA LYS A 300 -30.75 4.93 2.28
C LYS A 300 -30.60 5.21 0.77
N PRO A 301 -30.09 6.36 0.29
CA PRO A 301 -29.80 6.61 -1.12
C PRO A 301 -28.84 5.63 -1.77
N PHE A 302 -27.83 5.12 -1.03
CA PHE A 302 -26.88 4.12 -1.52
C PHE A 302 -27.55 2.75 -1.63
N ASP A 303 -28.28 2.33 -0.60
CA ASP A 303 -29.05 1.08 -0.61
C ASP A 303 -30.07 1.02 -1.76
N LYS A 304 -30.87 2.06 -1.95
CA LYS A 304 -31.85 2.20 -3.05
C LYS A 304 -31.23 1.98 -4.42
N ARG A 305 -29.95 2.34 -4.59
CA ARG A 305 -29.20 2.20 -5.85
C ARG A 305 -28.29 0.98 -5.89
N LYS A 306 -28.38 0.12 -4.88
CA LYS A 306 -27.54 -1.10 -4.74
C LYS A 306 -26.04 -0.76 -4.85
N ILE A 307 -25.61 0.32 -4.19
CA ILE A 307 -24.21 0.69 -4.06
C ILE A 307 -23.72 0.05 -2.77
N ASN A 308 -22.75 -0.85 -2.88
CA ASN A 308 -22.17 -1.50 -1.73
C ASN A 308 -21.27 -0.53 -0.96
N LEU A 309 -21.55 -0.41 0.35
CA LEU A 309 -20.71 0.34 1.29
C LEU A 309 -19.74 -0.67 1.92
N SER A 310 -18.51 -0.68 1.45
CA SER A 310 -17.52 -1.65 1.91
C SER A 310 -17.05 -1.38 3.34
N LYS A 311 -17.14 -0.12 3.80
CA LYS A 311 -16.72 0.28 5.15
C LYS A 311 -17.35 1.60 5.58
N ILE A 312 -17.62 1.70 6.88
CA ILE A 312 -18.02 2.95 7.55
C ILE A 312 -17.20 3.04 8.84
N GLU A 313 -16.47 4.14 8.99
CA GLU A 313 -15.76 4.49 10.22
C GLU A 313 -16.35 5.77 10.80
N THR A 314 -16.49 5.80 12.11
CA THR A 314 -17.09 6.96 12.79
C THR A 314 -16.09 7.57 13.77
N ARG A 315 -16.13 8.89 13.90
CA ARG A 315 -15.34 9.61 14.89
C ARG A 315 -16.07 10.88 15.32
N PRO A 316 -15.80 11.39 16.52
CA PRO A 316 -16.29 12.71 16.92
C PRO A 316 -15.77 13.78 15.97
N SER A 317 -16.64 14.70 15.55
CA SER A 317 -16.21 15.82 14.72
C SER A 317 -15.34 16.78 15.51
N ARG A 318 -14.27 17.30 14.90
CA ARG A 318 -13.44 18.30 15.54
C ARG A 318 -14.22 19.58 15.78
N GLY A 319 -14.14 20.09 17.02
CA GLY A 319 -14.83 21.32 17.43
C GLY A 319 -16.30 21.15 17.81
N ASN A 320 -16.89 19.97 17.61
CA ASN A 320 -18.27 19.70 18.05
C ASN A 320 -18.43 18.27 18.56
N ILE A 321 -18.35 18.09 19.88
CA ILE A 321 -18.43 16.79 20.57
C ILE A 321 -19.78 16.07 20.29
N ASN A 322 -20.80 16.81 19.93
CA ASN A 322 -22.15 16.27 19.69
C ASN A 322 -22.40 15.89 18.24
N SER A 323 -21.42 16.03 17.33
CA SER A 323 -21.52 15.60 15.95
C SER A 323 -20.49 14.52 15.63
N HIS A 324 -20.81 13.72 14.63
CA HIS A 324 -19.93 12.63 14.18
C HIS A 324 -19.59 12.80 12.71
N ASP A 325 -18.32 12.54 12.41
CA ASP A 325 -17.81 12.41 11.06
C ASP A 325 -17.89 10.92 10.65
N PHE A 326 -18.51 10.65 9.51
CA PHE A 326 -18.62 9.32 8.94
C PHE A 326 -17.71 9.20 7.72
N PHE A 327 -16.65 8.41 7.83
CA PHE A 327 -15.80 8.04 6.70
C PHE A 327 -16.43 6.84 6.01
N ILE A 328 -16.92 7.04 4.81
CA ILE A 328 -17.64 6.02 4.04
C ILE A 328 -16.81 5.63 2.82
N TYR A 329 -16.62 4.33 2.66
CA TYR A 329 -15.99 3.73 1.50
C TYR A 329 -17.02 2.91 0.73
N CYS A 330 -17.17 3.18 -0.55
CA CYS A 330 -18.15 2.48 -1.37
C CYS A 330 -17.55 2.04 -2.71
N GLU A 331 -18.18 1.06 -3.33
CA GLU A 331 -17.90 0.65 -4.69
C GLU A 331 -18.43 1.67 -5.70
N GLY A 332 -17.69 1.83 -6.79
CA GLY A 332 -18.01 2.74 -7.88
C GLY A 332 -17.18 4.02 -7.90
N HIS A 333 -17.22 4.70 -9.03
CA HIS A 333 -16.50 5.96 -9.26
C HIS A 333 -17.45 7.15 -9.15
N ILE A 334 -16.99 8.29 -8.63
CA ILE A 334 -17.81 9.52 -8.46
C ILE A 334 -18.48 9.98 -9.77
N LYS A 335 -17.91 9.63 -10.94
CA LYS A 335 -18.50 9.90 -12.26
C LYS A 335 -19.60 8.90 -12.65
N ASP A 336 -19.90 7.89 -11.82
CA ASP A 336 -21.01 6.98 -12.05
C ASP A 336 -22.32 7.65 -11.69
N ARG A 337 -23.27 7.64 -12.61
CA ARG A 337 -24.57 8.31 -12.41
C ARG A 337 -25.30 7.83 -11.16
N LYS A 338 -25.19 6.53 -10.83
CA LYS A 338 -25.78 5.97 -9.61
C LYS A 338 -25.22 6.60 -8.35
N LEU A 339 -23.88 6.76 -8.30
CA LEU A 339 -23.20 7.32 -7.13
C LEU A 339 -23.46 8.82 -7.01
N GLN A 340 -23.44 9.56 -8.13
CA GLN A 340 -23.80 10.98 -8.14
C GLN A 340 -25.19 11.23 -7.56
N LEU A 341 -26.19 10.48 -8.05
CA LEU A 341 -27.56 10.59 -7.55
C LEU A 341 -27.69 10.18 -6.08
N ALA A 342 -26.89 9.21 -5.59
CA ALA A 342 -26.91 8.86 -4.18
C ALA A 342 -26.36 9.99 -3.31
N ILE A 343 -25.27 10.62 -3.74
CA ILE A 343 -24.65 11.74 -3.04
C ILE A 343 -25.56 12.97 -3.06
N GLU A 344 -26.16 13.32 -4.19
CA GLU A 344 -27.11 14.42 -4.33
C GLU A 344 -28.32 14.23 -3.35
N GLU A 345 -28.87 13.00 -3.30
CA GLU A 345 -29.99 12.71 -2.38
C GLU A 345 -29.54 12.74 -0.91
N ALA A 346 -28.32 12.29 -0.60
CA ALA A 346 -27.74 12.39 0.74
C ALA A 346 -27.55 13.87 1.18
N ILE A 347 -27.04 14.73 0.31
CA ILE A 347 -26.89 16.18 0.56
C ILE A 347 -28.27 16.81 0.81
N ASN A 348 -29.30 16.42 0.08
CA ASN A 348 -30.65 16.93 0.26
C ASN A 348 -31.27 16.57 1.63
N THR A 349 -30.70 15.61 2.38
CA THR A 349 -31.09 15.35 3.79
C THR A 349 -30.50 16.34 4.79
N GLY A 350 -29.70 17.30 4.34
CA GLY A 350 -28.96 18.26 5.16
C GLY A 350 -27.56 17.77 5.59
N ALA A 351 -27.05 16.69 4.98
CA ALA A 351 -25.71 16.21 5.23
C ALA A 351 -24.69 17.04 4.44
N ILE A 352 -23.50 17.24 5.02
CA ILE A 352 -22.33 17.77 4.32
C ILE A 352 -21.51 16.60 3.83
N VAL A 353 -21.26 16.55 2.52
CA VAL A 353 -20.48 15.46 1.89
C VAL A 353 -19.21 16.03 1.28
N ARG A 354 -18.09 15.52 1.73
CA ARG A 354 -16.79 15.80 1.13
C ARG A 354 -16.25 14.55 0.44
N ASN A 355 -15.90 14.68 -0.82
CA ASN A 355 -15.29 13.61 -1.61
C ASN A 355 -13.78 13.61 -1.37
N PHE A 356 -13.22 12.46 -0.97
CA PHE A 356 -11.78 12.24 -0.87
C PHE A 356 -11.16 11.64 -2.14
N GLY A 357 -11.95 11.34 -3.15
CA GLY A 357 -11.50 10.78 -4.41
C GLY A 357 -12.11 9.41 -4.73
N SER A 358 -11.97 9.07 -5.99
CA SER A 358 -12.28 7.75 -6.52
C SER A 358 -11.00 7.15 -7.08
N TYR A 359 -10.75 5.88 -6.84
CA TYR A 359 -9.50 5.22 -7.16
C TYR A 359 -9.75 3.76 -7.55
N PRO A 360 -8.82 3.12 -8.31
CA PRO A 360 -8.95 1.72 -8.67
C PRO A 360 -9.02 0.83 -7.43
N GLU A 361 -9.92 -0.13 -7.44
CA GLU A 361 -9.92 -1.19 -6.45
C GLU A 361 -8.58 -1.95 -6.49
N TYR A 362 -8.06 -2.28 -5.31
CA TYR A 362 -6.81 -3.03 -5.19
C TYR A 362 -6.93 -4.42 -5.83
N ILE A 363 -5.91 -4.81 -6.56
CA ILE A 363 -5.90 -6.06 -7.35
C ILE A 363 -5.01 -7.09 -6.64
#